data_8c03f8a9f215849564ed0112da7abb9c
#
_entry.id   8c03f8a9f215849564ed0112da7abb9c
#
_cell.length_a   1.000
_cell.length_b   1.000
_cell.length_c   1.000
_cell.angle_alpha   90.00
_cell.angle_beta   90.00
_cell.angle_gamma   90.00
#
_symmetry.space_group_name_H-M   'P 1'
#
loop_
_entity.id
_entity.type
_entity.pdbx_description
1 polymer ?
#
loop_
_entity_poly.entity_id
_entity_poly.type
_entity_poly.pdbx_seq_one_letter_code
_entity_poly.pdbx_strand_id
1 'polypeptide(L)'
;MARRGLRRRGASAFDRAVRTEREVSETGTAADDRAARRAVTLFPLLVLLAGAVGLITPGTFTGAAEAVPYLLGVVMFCMGVTLTPPDFKGIARRPWAVAVGLAAQYLIMPGLGWLIVKALDLPPQLAAGVILVGCAPGGTASNVVTYLARGDVALSVSVTTLSTALAPLVTPPLTLLLAGEYLPVDAGSMVTDILKTVLLPVIAGLVVRLLAARYVRRALPALPWLSALTISLIVAVVVAGSADAIKSAAALVFLAVVLHNCLGLALGYGAARVSGMDEPARRALAFEVGMQNSGLAAALATAHFSPLAALPSAVFSVWHNISGAVAAAWFARRDRPRA
;
A
#
# COMPACT_ATOMS: atom_id res chain seq x y z
N MET A 1 15.14 -7.49 -68.84
CA MET A 1 14.51 -8.39 -67.81
C MET A 1 15.61 -9.13 -67.12
N ALA A 2 15.84 -8.87 -65.81
CA ALA A 2 16.52 -9.68 -64.81
C ALA A 2 17.22 -8.79 -63.78
N ARG A 3 16.52 -8.29 -62.79
CA ARG A 3 17.07 -7.79 -61.50
C ARG A 3 15.94 -7.64 -60.48
N ARG A 4 15.34 -8.76 -60.02
CA ARG A 4 14.51 -8.82 -58.81
C ARG A 4 14.68 -10.21 -58.18
N GLY A 5 15.57 -10.38 -57.24
CA GLY A 5 15.65 -11.68 -56.58
C GLY A 5 16.87 -11.89 -55.69
N LEU A 6 17.30 -10.91 -54.87
CA LEU A 6 18.37 -11.16 -53.89
C LEU A 6 18.33 -10.14 -52.74
N ARG A 7 17.26 -10.19 -51.92
CA ARG A 7 17.25 -9.56 -50.60
C ARG A 7 16.34 -10.32 -49.61
N ARG A 8 16.58 -11.60 -49.42
CA ARG A 8 16.05 -12.35 -48.31
C ARG A 8 17.08 -13.40 -47.89
N ARG A 9 18.23 -12.98 -47.38
CA ARG A 9 19.14 -13.88 -46.64
C ARG A 9 19.83 -13.08 -45.54
N GLY A 10 19.59 -13.53 -44.28
CA GLY A 10 20.50 -13.29 -43.17
C GLY A 10 20.07 -12.24 -42.17
N ALA A 11 18.96 -12.44 -41.44
CA ALA A 11 18.98 -11.96 -40.06
C ALA A 11 20.10 -12.73 -39.36
N SER A 12 21.13 -12.01 -38.89
CA SER A 12 22.31 -12.62 -38.27
C SER A 12 21.90 -13.43 -37.03
N ALA A 13 22.69 -14.42 -36.63
CA ALA A 13 22.46 -15.16 -35.40
C ALA A 13 22.32 -14.20 -34.19
N PHE A 14 23.02 -13.06 -34.26
CA PHE A 14 22.95 -11.98 -33.31
C PHE A 14 21.56 -11.30 -33.30
N ASP A 15 20.96 -10.96 -34.46
CA ASP A 15 19.63 -10.35 -34.55
C ASP A 15 18.54 -11.32 -34.03
N ARG A 16 18.72 -12.62 -34.27
CA ARG A 16 17.83 -13.64 -33.71
C ARG A 16 17.97 -13.76 -32.18
N ALA A 17 19.20 -13.75 -31.66
CA ALA A 17 19.44 -13.79 -30.22
C ALA A 17 18.86 -12.57 -29.50
N VAL A 18 19.08 -11.36 -30.04
CA VAL A 18 18.52 -10.10 -29.48
C VAL A 18 16.99 -10.10 -29.55
N ARG A 19 16.39 -10.64 -30.62
CA ARG A 19 14.95 -10.76 -30.77
C ARG A 19 14.36 -11.76 -29.77
N THR A 20 15.02 -12.90 -29.58
CA THR A 20 14.61 -13.93 -28.61
C THR A 20 14.75 -13.40 -27.17
N GLU A 21 15.83 -12.68 -26.84
CA GLU A 21 15.98 -12.04 -25.54
C GLU A 21 14.92 -10.96 -25.30
N ARG A 22 14.56 -10.17 -26.32
CA ARG A 22 13.45 -9.21 -26.22
C ARG A 22 12.11 -9.89 -26.01
N GLU A 23 11.78 -10.91 -26.81
CA GLU A 23 10.54 -11.66 -26.71
C GLU A 23 10.43 -12.40 -25.34
N VAL A 24 11.52 -12.96 -24.84
CA VAL A 24 11.58 -13.57 -23.48
C VAL A 24 11.44 -12.52 -22.39
N SER A 25 12.04 -11.34 -22.55
CA SER A 25 11.88 -10.22 -21.61
C SER A 25 10.45 -9.67 -21.61
N GLU A 26 9.83 -9.51 -22.79
CA GLU A 26 8.47 -9.00 -22.93
C GLU A 26 7.42 -10.02 -22.44
N THR A 27 7.63 -11.32 -22.64
CA THR A 27 6.72 -12.35 -22.12
C THR A 27 6.85 -12.54 -20.62
N GLY A 28 8.06 -12.38 -20.04
CA GLY A 28 8.29 -12.39 -18.60
C GLY A 28 7.56 -11.23 -17.91
N THR A 29 7.76 -10.00 -18.39
CA THR A 29 7.09 -8.81 -17.85
C THR A 29 5.57 -8.89 -17.98
N ALA A 30 5.03 -9.40 -19.09
CA ALA A 30 3.57 -9.55 -19.27
C ALA A 30 2.94 -10.64 -18.38
N ALA A 31 3.70 -11.64 -17.96
CA ALA A 31 3.24 -12.66 -17.01
C ALA A 31 3.27 -12.12 -15.57
N ASP A 32 4.32 -11.39 -15.20
CA ASP A 32 4.48 -10.74 -13.90
C ASP A 32 3.40 -9.67 -13.69
N ASP A 33 3.14 -8.85 -14.72
CA ASP A 33 2.06 -7.86 -14.71
C ASP A 33 0.67 -8.50 -14.56
N ARG A 34 0.43 -9.65 -15.19
CA ARG A 34 -0.84 -10.38 -15.05
C ARG A 34 -1.02 -10.96 -13.66
N ALA A 35 0.04 -11.50 -13.05
CA ALA A 35 0.00 -12.02 -11.69
C ALA A 35 -0.26 -10.90 -10.68
N ALA A 36 0.43 -9.76 -10.79
CA ALA A 36 0.24 -8.59 -9.97
C ALA A 36 -1.18 -8.02 -10.10
N ARG A 37 -1.69 -7.87 -11.34
CA ARG A 37 -3.08 -7.41 -11.58
C ARG A 37 -4.12 -8.35 -10.98
N ARG A 38 -3.95 -9.67 -11.12
CA ARG A 38 -4.85 -10.66 -10.51
C ARG A 38 -4.81 -10.60 -9.00
N ALA A 39 -3.61 -10.51 -8.40
CA ALA A 39 -3.46 -10.38 -6.96
C ALA A 39 -4.21 -9.15 -6.45
N VAL A 40 -4.02 -7.96 -7.07
CA VAL A 40 -4.71 -6.72 -6.67
C VAL A 40 -6.22 -6.80 -6.88
N THR A 41 -6.70 -7.46 -7.95
CA THR A 41 -8.14 -7.59 -8.22
C THR A 41 -8.81 -8.56 -7.24
N LEU A 42 -8.14 -9.66 -6.87
CA LEU A 42 -8.66 -10.68 -5.95
C LEU A 42 -8.39 -10.34 -4.47
N PHE A 43 -7.45 -9.43 -4.19
CA PHE A 43 -7.07 -9.06 -2.84
C PHE A 43 -8.25 -8.60 -1.97
N PRO A 44 -9.14 -7.69 -2.43
CA PRO A 44 -10.31 -7.30 -1.63
C PRO A 44 -11.21 -8.49 -1.26
N LEU A 45 -11.39 -9.42 -2.20
CA LEU A 45 -12.18 -10.63 -1.94
C LEU A 45 -11.52 -11.54 -0.92
N LEU A 46 -10.19 -11.74 -1.01
CA LEU A 46 -9.43 -12.53 -0.04
C LEU A 46 -9.54 -11.92 1.36
N VAL A 47 -9.41 -10.59 1.47
CA VAL A 47 -9.51 -9.90 2.76
C VAL A 47 -10.93 -9.96 3.32
N LEU A 48 -11.97 -9.81 2.48
CA LEU A 48 -13.37 -9.98 2.89
C LEU A 48 -13.65 -11.40 3.41
N LEU A 49 -13.20 -12.41 2.68
CA LEU A 49 -13.36 -13.82 3.08
C LEU A 49 -12.62 -14.10 4.40
N ALA A 50 -11.39 -13.59 4.55
CA ALA A 50 -10.60 -13.74 5.76
C ALA A 50 -11.27 -13.04 6.96
N GLY A 51 -11.80 -11.83 6.76
CA GLY A 51 -12.58 -11.12 7.78
C GLY A 51 -13.85 -11.88 8.16
N ALA A 52 -14.59 -12.43 7.18
CA ALA A 52 -15.77 -13.25 7.44
C ALA A 52 -15.44 -14.52 8.24
N VAL A 53 -14.34 -15.21 7.89
CA VAL A 53 -13.86 -16.38 8.65
C VAL A 53 -13.49 -15.95 10.09
N GLY A 54 -12.75 -14.86 10.26
CA GLY A 54 -12.43 -14.34 11.60
C GLY A 54 -13.66 -14.02 12.45
N LEU A 55 -14.72 -13.49 11.82
CA LEU A 55 -15.97 -13.16 12.49
C LEU A 55 -16.80 -14.41 12.86
N ILE A 56 -16.82 -15.43 11.99
CA ILE A 56 -17.63 -16.65 12.18
C ILE A 56 -16.93 -17.63 13.13
N THR A 57 -15.59 -17.69 13.09
CA THR A 57 -14.78 -18.62 13.89
C THR A 57 -13.74 -17.89 14.74
N PRO A 58 -14.12 -16.94 15.61
CA PRO A 58 -13.16 -16.13 16.37
C PRO A 58 -12.22 -16.97 17.22
N GLY A 59 -12.70 -18.08 17.79
CA GLY A 59 -11.89 -18.99 18.61
C GLY A 59 -10.68 -19.60 17.89
N THR A 60 -10.71 -19.71 16.54
CA THR A 60 -9.58 -20.23 15.74
C THR A 60 -8.37 -19.29 15.77
N PHE A 61 -8.62 -18.00 15.95
CA PHE A 61 -7.60 -16.95 15.91
C PHE A 61 -7.25 -16.42 17.30
N THR A 62 -7.84 -17.00 18.37
CA THR A 62 -7.53 -16.63 19.76
C THR A 62 -6.05 -16.93 20.03
N GLY A 63 -5.30 -15.94 20.51
CA GLY A 63 -3.85 -16.07 20.71
C GLY A 63 -2.97 -15.77 19.49
N ALA A 64 -3.56 -15.60 18.30
CA ALA A 64 -2.80 -15.25 17.10
C ALA A 64 -2.44 -13.75 17.00
N ALA A 65 -2.94 -12.91 17.90
CA ALA A 65 -2.65 -11.47 17.92
C ALA A 65 -1.14 -11.18 18.05
N GLU A 66 -0.42 -11.99 18.81
CA GLU A 66 1.05 -11.88 18.99
C GLU A 66 1.82 -12.15 17.69
N ALA A 67 1.22 -12.85 16.73
CA ALA A 67 1.84 -13.11 15.42
C ALA A 67 1.72 -11.92 14.44
N VAL A 68 0.81 -10.96 14.69
CA VAL A 68 0.54 -9.84 13.77
C VAL A 68 1.79 -9.03 13.43
N PRO A 69 2.69 -8.66 14.37
CA PRO A 69 3.93 -7.96 14.05
C PRO A 69 4.87 -8.77 13.12
N TYR A 70 4.94 -10.08 13.32
CA TYR A 70 5.78 -10.95 12.46
C TYR A 70 5.18 -11.10 11.06
N LEU A 71 3.87 -11.24 10.96
CA LEU A 71 3.15 -11.24 9.69
C LEU A 71 3.38 -9.92 8.93
N LEU A 72 3.30 -8.79 9.64
CA LEU A 72 3.66 -7.49 9.06
C LEU A 72 5.11 -7.49 8.55
N GLY A 73 6.05 -8.03 9.33
CA GLY A 73 7.45 -8.18 8.93
C GLY A 73 7.62 -8.93 7.60
N VAL A 74 6.84 -9.99 7.37
CA VAL A 74 6.82 -10.71 6.08
C VAL A 74 6.37 -9.80 4.94
N VAL A 75 5.29 -9.04 5.12
CA VAL A 75 4.79 -8.09 4.12
C VAL A 75 5.85 -7.02 3.81
N MET A 76 6.48 -6.47 4.85
CA MET A 76 7.52 -5.44 4.72
C MET A 76 8.79 -5.99 4.06
N PHE A 77 9.17 -7.23 4.36
CA PHE A 77 10.26 -7.92 3.67
C PHE A 77 9.95 -8.09 2.17
N CYS A 78 8.74 -8.55 1.81
CA CYS A 78 8.31 -8.64 0.41
C CYS A 78 8.39 -7.27 -0.28
N MET A 79 7.96 -6.19 0.39
CA MET A 79 8.12 -4.82 -0.11
C MET A 79 9.60 -4.51 -0.39
N GLY A 80 10.48 -4.75 0.58
CA GLY A 80 11.92 -4.51 0.42
C GLY A 80 12.53 -5.27 -0.75
N VAL A 81 12.12 -6.53 -0.96
CA VAL A 81 12.55 -7.36 -2.12
C VAL A 81 12.10 -6.76 -3.46
N THR A 82 11.01 -6.01 -3.52
CA THR A 82 10.56 -5.37 -4.76
C THR A 82 11.29 -4.07 -5.08
N LEU A 83 11.92 -3.41 -4.09
CA LEU A 83 12.66 -2.17 -4.29
C LEU A 83 13.90 -2.36 -5.15
N THR A 84 14.20 -1.34 -5.97
CA THR A 84 15.36 -1.34 -6.87
C THR A 84 16.18 -0.04 -6.73
N PRO A 85 17.49 -0.05 -7.03
CA PRO A 85 18.30 1.17 -6.99
C PRO A 85 17.76 2.33 -7.84
N PRO A 86 17.14 2.11 -9.02
CA PRO A 86 16.48 3.17 -9.78
C PRO A 86 15.38 3.91 -9.01
N ASP A 87 14.67 3.25 -8.07
CA ASP A 87 13.59 3.88 -7.30
C ASP A 87 14.14 5.00 -6.41
N PHE A 88 15.32 4.79 -5.81
CA PHE A 88 16.01 5.82 -5.03
C PHE A 88 16.53 6.99 -5.89
N LYS A 89 16.90 6.73 -7.16
CA LYS A 89 17.25 7.79 -8.10
C LYS A 89 16.04 8.64 -8.48
N GLY A 90 14.84 8.06 -8.47
CA GLY A 90 13.57 8.76 -8.71
C GLY A 90 13.35 9.89 -7.68
N ILE A 91 13.67 9.63 -6.40
CA ILE A 91 13.59 10.62 -5.31
C ILE A 91 14.48 11.83 -5.62
N ALA A 92 15.75 11.59 -6.01
CA ALA A 92 16.71 12.66 -6.30
C ALA A 92 16.39 13.46 -7.59
N ARG A 93 15.67 12.85 -8.53
CA ARG A 93 15.31 13.50 -9.81
C ARG A 93 14.14 14.46 -9.72
N ARG A 94 13.22 14.25 -8.78
CA ARG A 94 12.01 15.05 -8.58
C ARG A 94 11.77 15.40 -7.11
N PRO A 95 12.73 16.06 -6.43
CA PRO A 95 12.67 16.26 -4.98
C PRO A 95 11.45 17.07 -4.56
N TRP A 96 11.04 18.06 -5.38
CA TRP A 96 9.83 18.86 -5.11
C TRP A 96 8.56 18.02 -5.11
N ALA A 97 8.36 17.17 -6.13
CA ALA A 97 7.17 16.33 -6.21
C ALA A 97 7.08 15.32 -5.06
N VAL A 98 8.24 14.75 -4.67
CA VAL A 98 8.33 13.85 -3.52
C VAL A 98 8.07 14.60 -2.22
N ALA A 99 8.61 15.80 -2.04
CA ALA A 99 8.37 16.63 -0.85
C ALA A 99 6.88 16.99 -0.70
N VAL A 100 6.21 17.37 -1.80
CA VAL A 100 4.75 17.62 -1.79
C VAL A 100 4.00 16.34 -1.44
N GLY A 101 4.39 15.18 -2.00
CA GLY A 101 3.77 13.89 -1.69
C GLY A 101 3.88 13.54 -0.21
N LEU A 102 5.06 13.70 0.39
CA LEU A 102 5.28 13.46 1.81
C LEU A 102 4.52 14.45 2.70
N ALA A 103 4.55 15.73 2.36
CA ALA A 103 3.79 16.74 3.08
C ALA A 103 2.29 16.46 3.02
N ALA A 104 1.77 16.13 1.83
CA ALA A 104 0.38 15.75 1.66
C ALA A 104 0.02 14.49 2.48
N GLN A 105 0.88 13.46 2.46
CA GLN A 105 0.69 12.24 3.23
C GLN A 105 0.58 12.52 4.73
N TYR A 106 1.53 13.22 5.30
CA TYR A 106 1.64 13.39 6.74
C TYR A 106 0.90 14.61 7.32
N LEU A 107 0.31 15.45 6.47
CA LEU A 107 -0.59 16.53 6.91
C LEU A 107 -2.05 16.20 6.63
N ILE A 108 -2.37 15.72 5.43
CA ILE A 108 -3.77 15.48 5.01
C ILE A 108 -4.36 14.30 5.78
N MET A 109 -3.70 13.13 5.73
CA MET A 109 -4.30 11.92 6.30
C MET A 109 -4.41 11.94 7.82
N PRO A 110 -3.38 12.35 8.60
CA PRO A 110 -3.56 12.50 10.04
C PRO A 110 -4.61 13.55 10.40
N GLY A 111 -4.60 14.69 9.69
CA GLY A 111 -5.58 15.77 9.91
C GLY A 111 -7.01 15.32 9.60
N LEU A 112 -7.22 14.61 8.49
CA LEU A 112 -8.52 14.03 8.15
C LEU A 112 -8.96 13.00 9.18
N GLY A 113 -8.07 12.11 9.61
CA GLY A 113 -8.36 11.14 10.65
C GLY A 113 -8.89 11.80 11.92
N TRP A 114 -8.19 12.83 12.39
CA TRP A 114 -8.59 13.60 13.56
C TRP A 114 -9.92 14.34 13.36
N LEU A 115 -10.12 15.01 12.21
CA LEU A 115 -11.36 15.73 11.90
C LEU A 115 -12.56 14.78 11.82
N ILE A 116 -12.42 13.62 11.19
CA ILE A 116 -13.48 12.62 11.07
C ILE A 116 -13.85 12.07 12.45
N VAL A 117 -12.85 11.79 13.28
CA VAL A 117 -13.06 11.32 14.66
C VAL A 117 -13.88 12.33 15.46
N LYS A 118 -13.53 13.61 15.38
CA LYS A 118 -14.28 14.69 16.04
C LYS A 118 -15.68 14.86 15.47
N ALA A 119 -15.85 14.80 14.15
CA ALA A 119 -17.14 15.00 13.49
C ALA A 119 -18.12 13.86 13.74
N LEU A 120 -17.64 12.63 13.90
CA LEU A 120 -18.46 11.44 14.13
C LEU A 120 -18.55 11.04 15.61
N ASP A 121 -17.89 11.78 16.50
CA ASP A 121 -17.82 11.50 17.95
C ASP A 121 -17.48 10.02 18.25
N LEU A 122 -16.36 9.55 17.64
CA LEU A 122 -15.98 8.15 17.73
C LEU A 122 -15.53 7.76 19.14
N PRO A 123 -15.92 6.56 19.62
CA PRO A 123 -15.39 6.03 20.88
C PRO A 123 -13.85 6.01 20.90
N PRO A 124 -13.20 6.22 22.06
CA PRO A 124 -11.74 6.43 22.15
C PRO A 124 -10.88 5.41 21.44
N GLN A 125 -11.23 4.12 21.53
CA GLN A 125 -10.47 3.05 20.86
C GLN A 125 -10.57 3.13 19.32
N LEU A 126 -11.77 3.39 18.79
CA LEU A 126 -11.98 3.56 17.35
C LEU A 126 -11.35 4.85 16.86
N ALA A 127 -11.42 5.93 17.66
CA ALA A 127 -10.79 7.20 17.41
C ALA A 127 -9.27 7.04 17.23
N ALA A 128 -8.61 6.42 18.19
CA ALA A 128 -7.17 6.13 18.11
C ALA A 128 -6.82 5.30 16.86
N GLY A 129 -7.65 4.30 16.53
CA GLY A 129 -7.47 3.46 15.35
C GLY A 129 -7.58 4.23 14.03
N VAL A 130 -8.58 5.10 13.85
CA VAL A 130 -8.75 5.92 12.64
C VAL A 130 -7.60 6.91 12.49
N ILE A 131 -7.20 7.58 13.58
CA ILE A 131 -6.06 8.51 13.60
C ILE A 131 -4.77 7.77 13.24
N LEU A 132 -4.55 6.59 13.82
CA LEU A 132 -3.35 5.78 13.54
C LEU A 132 -3.26 5.35 12.05
N VAL A 133 -4.39 5.01 11.42
CA VAL A 133 -4.43 4.78 9.97
C VAL A 133 -3.95 6.02 9.20
N GLY A 134 -4.39 7.20 9.61
CA GLY A 134 -3.95 8.46 9.00
C GLY A 134 -2.47 8.75 9.22
N CYS A 135 -1.92 8.41 10.38
CA CYS A 135 -0.50 8.61 10.72
C CYS A 135 0.43 7.56 10.07
N ALA A 136 -0.11 6.49 9.53
CA ALA A 136 0.68 5.48 8.83
C ALA A 136 1.25 6.01 7.50
N PRO A 137 2.36 5.46 6.98
CA PRO A 137 2.87 5.81 5.65
C PRO A 137 1.94 5.30 4.54
N GLY A 138 2.19 5.72 3.29
CA GLY A 138 1.49 5.21 2.11
C GLY A 138 1.59 3.68 1.98
N GLY A 139 0.54 3.06 1.45
CA GLY A 139 0.48 1.61 1.25
C GLY A 139 1.07 1.18 -0.10
N THR A 140 1.78 0.05 -0.14
CA THR A 140 2.39 -0.48 -1.39
C THR A 140 1.40 -0.78 -2.50
N ALA A 141 0.12 -1.00 -2.18
CA ALA A 141 -0.94 -1.21 -3.15
C ALA A 141 -1.16 0.04 -4.04
N SER A 142 -0.86 1.26 -3.54
CA SER A 142 -0.95 2.50 -4.30
C SER A 142 -0.13 2.47 -5.59
N ASN A 143 1.06 1.84 -5.57
CA ASN A 143 1.94 1.74 -6.73
C ASN A 143 1.29 0.98 -7.89
N VAL A 144 0.63 -0.14 -7.59
CA VAL A 144 -0.06 -0.95 -8.61
C VAL A 144 -1.32 -0.25 -9.10
N VAL A 145 -2.07 0.39 -8.20
CA VAL A 145 -3.26 1.16 -8.55
C VAL A 145 -2.89 2.38 -9.40
N THR A 146 -1.78 3.07 -9.08
CA THR A 146 -1.20 4.16 -9.88
C THR A 146 -0.87 3.69 -11.30
N TYR A 147 -0.24 2.52 -11.44
CA TYR A 147 0.02 1.93 -12.76
C TYR A 147 -1.27 1.66 -13.56
N LEU A 148 -2.29 1.09 -12.92
CA LEU A 148 -3.59 0.83 -13.55
C LEU A 148 -4.30 2.12 -13.98
N ALA A 149 -4.12 3.20 -13.22
CA ALA A 149 -4.66 4.53 -13.48
C ALA A 149 -3.84 5.33 -14.52
N ARG A 150 -2.77 4.76 -15.08
CA ARG A 150 -1.81 5.47 -15.96
C ARG A 150 -1.19 6.69 -15.26
N GLY A 151 -0.96 6.60 -13.97
CA GLY A 151 -0.26 7.59 -13.17
C GLY A 151 1.26 7.44 -13.23
N ASP A 152 1.97 8.35 -12.57
CA ASP A 152 3.42 8.34 -12.44
C ASP A 152 3.86 7.33 -11.35
N VAL A 153 4.13 6.11 -11.78
CA VAL A 153 4.55 5.01 -10.89
C VAL A 153 5.88 5.31 -10.21
N ALA A 154 6.80 5.98 -10.90
CA ALA A 154 8.11 6.30 -10.32
C ALA A 154 7.97 7.28 -9.15
N LEU A 155 7.08 8.27 -9.27
CA LEU A 155 6.75 9.18 -8.18
C LEU A 155 6.06 8.43 -7.02
N SER A 156 5.07 7.57 -7.32
CA SER A 156 4.36 6.76 -6.33
C SER A 156 5.34 5.91 -5.51
N VAL A 157 6.18 5.10 -6.16
CA VAL A 157 7.20 4.27 -5.48
C VAL A 157 8.17 5.13 -4.66
N SER A 158 8.56 6.30 -5.17
CA SER A 158 9.47 7.21 -4.46
C SER A 158 8.84 7.74 -3.16
N VAL A 159 7.57 8.17 -3.20
CA VAL A 159 6.85 8.67 -2.03
C VAL A 159 6.57 7.54 -1.03
N THR A 160 6.09 6.37 -1.48
CA THR A 160 5.89 5.20 -0.62
C THR A 160 7.18 4.79 0.09
N THR A 161 8.29 4.69 -0.65
CA THR A 161 9.59 4.28 -0.10
C THR A 161 10.06 5.24 0.98
N LEU A 162 9.99 6.54 0.69
CA LEU A 162 10.50 7.55 1.63
C LEU A 162 9.55 7.75 2.81
N SER A 163 8.22 7.70 2.62
CA SER A 163 7.26 7.75 3.73
C SER A 163 7.44 6.54 4.66
N THR A 164 7.64 5.34 4.11
CA THR A 164 7.91 4.13 4.91
C THR A 164 9.22 4.24 5.68
N ALA A 165 10.28 4.79 5.06
CA ALA A 165 11.56 4.99 5.75
C ALA A 165 11.46 6.05 6.88
N LEU A 166 10.61 7.05 6.72
CA LEU A 166 10.35 8.09 7.71
C LEU A 166 9.35 7.67 8.78
N ALA A 167 8.58 6.60 8.57
CA ALA A 167 7.52 6.17 9.49
C ALA A 167 7.97 6.04 10.95
N PRO A 168 9.15 5.49 11.30
CA PRO A 168 9.60 5.42 12.70
C PRO A 168 9.74 6.79 13.36
N LEU A 169 10.04 7.83 12.58
CA LEU A 169 10.26 9.19 13.08
C LEU A 169 8.98 10.03 13.07
N VAL A 170 8.04 9.75 12.19
CA VAL A 170 6.86 10.60 11.95
C VAL A 170 5.59 10.01 12.52
N THR A 171 5.34 8.70 12.34
CA THR A 171 4.10 8.06 12.79
C THR A 171 3.91 8.13 14.31
N PRO A 172 4.91 7.79 15.18
CA PRO A 172 4.69 7.82 16.63
C PRO A 172 4.41 9.22 17.19
N PRO A 173 5.17 10.27 16.86
CA PRO A 173 4.87 11.61 17.38
C PRO A 173 3.54 12.17 16.85
N LEU A 174 3.15 11.90 15.60
CA LEU A 174 1.83 12.29 15.10
C LEU A 174 0.71 11.52 15.81
N THR A 175 0.91 10.24 16.10
CA THR A 175 -0.05 9.44 16.87
C THR A 175 -0.17 9.97 18.28
N LEU A 176 0.94 10.28 18.95
CA LEU A 176 0.94 10.88 20.29
C LEU A 176 0.18 12.22 20.29
N LEU A 177 0.45 13.08 19.30
CA LEU A 177 -0.16 14.40 19.21
C LEU A 177 -1.69 14.34 19.00
N LEU A 178 -2.17 13.44 18.13
CA LEU A 178 -3.56 13.44 17.66
C LEU A 178 -4.42 12.37 18.36
N ALA A 179 -3.86 11.23 18.72
CA ALA A 179 -4.58 10.15 19.39
C ALA A 179 -4.36 10.13 20.92
N GLY A 180 -3.34 10.85 21.40
CA GLY A 180 -3.01 10.89 22.84
C GLY A 180 -4.10 11.48 23.73
N GLU A 181 -5.03 12.25 23.17
CA GLU A 181 -6.22 12.74 23.91
C GLU A 181 -7.26 11.62 24.14
N TYR A 182 -7.24 10.56 23.34
CA TYR A 182 -8.19 9.44 23.42
C TYR A 182 -7.65 8.26 24.23
N LEU A 183 -6.39 7.90 23.99
CA LEU A 183 -5.72 6.77 24.65
C LEU A 183 -4.26 7.12 24.95
N PRO A 184 -3.68 6.55 26.03
CA PRO A 184 -2.25 6.66 26.30
C PRO A 184 -1.42 6.14 25.12
N VAL A 185 -0.44 6.91 24.66
CA VAL A 185 0.46 6.58 23.55
C VAL A 185 1.90 6.54 24.04
N ASP A 186 2.53 5.38 23.99
CA ASP A 186 3.98 5.25 24.16
C ASP A 186 4.70 5.38 22.81
N ALA A 187 5.00 6.62 22.44
CA ALA A 187 5.69 6.91 21.18
C ALA A 187 7.08 6.26 21.12
N GLY A 188 7.76 6.07 22.25
CA GLY A 188 9.11 5.45 22.29
C GLY A 188 9.08 3.97 21.92
N SER A 189 8.14 3.21 22.50
CA SER A 189 7.97 1.81 22.14
C SER A 189 7.46 1.65 20.70
N MET A 190 6.56 2.53 20.24
CA MET A 190 6.11 2.55 18.83
C MET A 190 7.27 2.77 17.84
N VAL A 191 8.21 3.68 18.12
CA VAL A 191 9.42 3.85 17.29
C VAL A 191 10.18 2.53 17.17
N THR A 192 10.42 1.88 18.32
CA THR A 192 11.17 0.62 18.37
C THR A 192 10.47 -0.48 17.58
N ASP A 193 9.15 -0.58 17.67
CA ASP A 193 8.37 -1.59 16.98
C ASP A 193 8.33 -1.32 15.47
N ILE A 194 8.18 -0.07 15.03
CA ILE A 194 8.25 0.26 13.60
C ILE A 194 9.64 -0.03 13.04
N LEU A 195 10.71 0.27 13.79
CA LEU A 195 12.07 -0.07 13.37
C LEU A 195 12.23 -1.58 13.15
N LYS A 196 11.74 -2.41 14.09
CA LYS A 196 11.85 -3.87 14.04
C LYS A 196 10.93 -4.52 13.03
N THR A 197 9.67 -4.07 12.94
CA THR A 197 8.64 -4.76 12.14
C THR A 197 8.48 -4.19 10.73
N VAL A 198 9.01 -2.99 10.46
CA VAL A 198 8.92 -2.32 9.15
C VAL A 198 10.30 -2.09 8.57
N LEU A 199 11.11 -1.24 9.19
CA LEU A 199 12.35 -0.76 8.56
C LEU A 199 13.37 -1.89 8.41
N LEU A 200 13.58 -2.69 9.46
CA LEU A 200 14.52 -3.82 9.41
C LEU A 200 14.13 -4.87 8.34
N PRO A 201 12.88 -5.35 8.26
CA PRO A 201 12.47 -6.26 7.18
C PRO A 201 12.58 -5.64 5.78
N VAL A 202 12.25 -4.36 5.59
CA VAL A 202 12.41 -3.67 4.30
C VAL A 202 13.88 -3.63 3.88
N ILE A 203 14.78 -3.27 4.81
CA ILE A 203 16.23 -3.26 4.53
C ILE A 203 16.73 -4.68 4.23
N ALA A 204 16.31 -5.67 5.01
CA ALA A 204 16.67 -7.07 4.76
C ALA A 204 16.21 -7.55 3.38
N GLY A 205 14.96 -7.22 2.99
CA GLY A 205 14.44 -7.51 1.65
C GLY A 205 15.24 -6.85 0.54
N LEU A 206 15.60 -5.57 0.70
CA LEU A 206 16.44 -4.85 -0.25
C LEU A 206 17.84 -5.47 -0.36
N VAL A 207 18.46 -5.85 0.76
CA VAL A 207 19.75 -6.54 0.77
C VAL A 207 19.66 -7.86 0.01
N VAL A 208 18.63 -8.67 0.26
CA VAL A 208 18.39 -9.92 -0.48
C VAL A 208 18.19 -9.62 -1.98
N ARG A 209 17.46 -8.56 -2.33
CA ARG A 209 17.31 -8.11 -3.73
C ARG A 209 18.65 -7.82 -4.40
N LEU A 210 19.55 -7.14 -3.70
CA LEU A 210 20.87 -6.75 -4.23
C LEU A 210 21.83 -7.95 -4.34
N LEU A 211 21.86 -8.82 -3.32
CA LEU A 211 22.82 -9.94 -3.26
C LEU A 211 22.35 -11.15 -4.05
N ALA A 212 21.04 -11.41 -4.13
CA ALA A 212 20.45 -12.62 -4.71
C ALA A 212 19.52 -12.33 -5.90
N ALA A 213 19.79 -11.27 -6.68
CA ALA A 213 18.92 -10.78 -7.77
C ALA A 213 18.45 -11.89 -8.75
N ARG A 214 19.29 -12.88 -9.04
CA ARG A 214 18.96 -14.02 -9.91
C ARG A 214 17.82 -14.88 -9.35
N TYR A 215 17.86 -15.17 -8.05
CA TYR A 215 16.84 -15.99 -7.37
C TYR A 215 15.57 -15.18 -7.11
N VAL A 216 15.74 -13.91 -6.71
CA VAL A 216 14.65 -12.98 -6.49
C VAL A 216 13.78 -12.82 -7.74
N ARG A 217 14.36 -12.69 -8.93
CA ARG A 217 13.59 -12.60 -10.18
C ARG A 217 12.60 -13.75 -10.38
N ARG A 218 12.92 -14.95 -9.92
CA ARG A 218 12.00 -16.10 -9.99
C ARG A 218 10.87 -16.02 -8.97
N ALA A 219 11.11 -15.36 -7.84
CA ALA A 219 10.14 -15.22 -6.76
C ALA A 219 9.20 -14.01 -6.92
N LEU A 220 9.58 -13.00 -7.74
CA LEU A 220 8.80 -11.78 -7.92
C LEU A 220 7.30 -12.00 -8.19
N PRO A 221 6.87 -12.95 -9.04
CA PRO A 221 5.45 -13.18 -9.31
C PRO A 221 4.67 -13.69 -8.09
N ALA A 222 5.34 -14.32 -7.13
CA ALA A 222 4.73 -14.87 -5.93
C ALA A 222 4.60 -13.84 -4.79
N LEU A 223 5.43 -12.79 -4.76
CA LEU A 223 5.47 -11.82 -3.67
C LEU A 223 4.14 -11.08 -3.46
N PRO A 224 3.41 -10.62 -4.51
CA PRO A 224 2.10 -9.98 -4.33
C PRO A 224 1.09 -10.93 -3.67
N TRP A 225 1.11 -12.21 -4.02
CA TRP A 225 0.24 -13.22 -3.42
C TRP A 225 0.59 -13.51 -1.97
N LEU A 226 1.89 -13.63 -1.67
CA LEU A 226 2.36 -13.81 -0.29
C LEU A 226 1.94 -12.63 0.58
N SER A 227 2.13 -11.38 0.10
CA SER A 227 1.68 -10.18 0.80
C SER A 227 0.16 -10.16 0.98
N ALA A 228 -0.60 -10.48 -0.07
CA ALA A 228 -2.07 -10.49 -0.02
C ALA A 228 -2.60 -11.52 1.00
N LEU A 229 -2.07 -12.73 0.99
CA LEU A 229 -2.45 -13.78 1.95
C LEU A 229 -2.07 -13.40 3.38
N THR A 230 -0.87 -12.85 3.57
CA THR A 230 -0.41 -12.44 4.89
C THR A 230 -1.25 -11.29 5.46
N ILE A 231 -1.60 -10.27 4.64
CA ILE A 231 -2.50 -9.19 5.07
C ILE A 231 -3.90 -9.74 5.36
N SER A 232 -4.41 -10.67 4.54
CA SER A 232 -5.70 -11.31 4.79
C SER A 232 -5.71 -12.03 6.13
N LEU A 233 -4.63 -12.71 6.49
CA LEU A 233 -4.49 -13.36 7.80
C LEU A 233 -4.45 -12.33 8.94
N ILE A 234 -3.73 -11.21 8.79
CA ILE A 234 -3.75 -10.13 9.77
C ILE A 234 -5.18 -9.63 9.98
N VAL A 235 -5.94 -9.41 8.91
CA VAL A 235 -7.33 -8.95 8.99
C VAL A 235 -8.22 -9.99 9.69
N ALA A 236 -8.05 -11.30 9.41
CA ALA A 236 -8.80 -12.34 10.10
C ALA A 236 -8.56 -12.32 11.62
N VAL A 237 -7.29 -12.19 12.04
CA VAL A 237 -6.91 -12.09 13.47
C VAL A 237 -7.51 -10.85 14.13
N VAL A 238 -7.42 -9.67 13.49
CA VAL A 238 -7.97 -8.41 14.02
C VAL A 238 -9.49 -8.46 14.13
N VAL A 239 -10.18 -8.97 13.10
CA VAL A 239 -11.64 -9.11 13.10
C VAL A 239 -12.10 -10.10 14.16
N ALA A 240 -11.40 -11.23 14.32
CA ALA A 240 -11.70 -12.21 15.35
C ALA A 240 -11.56 -11.62 16.78
N GLY A 241 -10.50 -10.84 17.01
CA GLY A 241 -10.29 -10.15 18.29
C GLY A 241 -11.31 -9.04 18.60
N SER A 242 -12.08 -8.61 17.60
CA SER A 242 -13.08 -7.53 17.72
C SER A 242 -14.51 -8.00 17.42
N ALA A 243 -14.77 -9.31 17.31
CA ALA A 243 -16.01 -9.87 16.79
C ALA A 243 -17.27 -9.38 17.50
N ASP A 244 -17.24 -9.27 18.82
CA ASP A 244 -18.38 -8.81 19.62
C ASP A 244 -18.67 -7.31 19.46
N ALA A 245 -17.62 -6.49 19.29
CA ALA A 245 -17.74 -5.04 19.12
C ALA A 245 -18.14 -4.65 17.68
N ILE A 246 -17.90 -5.50 16.69
CA ILE A 246 -18.21 -5.22 15.28
C ILE A 246 -19.71 -4.99 15.10
N LYS A 247 -20.58 -5.74 15.79
CA LYS A 247 -22.03 -5.64 15.65
C LYS A 247 -22.59 -4.24 15.93
N SER A 248 -21.97 -3.52 16.86
CA SER A 248 -22.37 -2.17 17.26
C SER A 248 -21.61 -1.05 16.55
N ALA A 249 -20.36 -1.31 16.11
CA ALA A 249 -19.46 -0.28 15.60
C ALA A 249 -19.26 -0.30 14.08
N ALA A 250 -19.66 -1.38 13.38
CA ALA A 250 -19.32 -1.61 11.98
C ALA A 250 -19.74 -0.46 11.05
N ALA A 251 -20.96 0.03 11.17
CA ALA A 251 -21.49 1.08 10.30
C ALA A 251 -20.72 2.39 10.47
N LEU A 252 -20.41 2.76 11.71
CA LEU A 252 -19.69 3.99 12.04
C LEU A 252 -18.24 3.94 11.59
N VAL A 253 -17.56 2.80 11.82
CA VAL A 253 -16.19 2.55 11.34
C VAL A 253 -16.14 2.57 9.81
N PHE A 254 -17.11 1.92 9.15
CA PHE A 254 -17.19 1.91 7.69
C PHE A 254 -17.34 3.32 7.14
N LEU A 255 -18.25 4.13 7.71
CA LEU A 255 -18.44 5.53 7.30
C LEU A 255 -17.14 6.34 7.49
N ALA A 256 -16.48 6.22 8.65
CA ALA A 256 -15.22 6.90 8.93
C ALA A 256 -14.14 6.52 7.91
N VAL A 257 -13.99 5.23 7.59
CA VAL A 257 -13.02 4.72 6.63
C VAL A 257 -13.31 5.19 5.21
N VAL A 258 -14.59 5.17 4.78
CA VAL A 258 -15.00 5.67 3.46
C VAL A 258 -14.68 7.15 3.31
N LEU A 259 -15.05 7.96 4.30
CA LEU A 259 -14.75 9.40 4.30
C LEU A 259 -13.24 9.64 4.29
N HIS A 260 -12.49 8.96 5.14
CA HIS A 260 -11.04 9.12 5.26
C HIS A 260 -10.32 8.81 3.94
N ASN A 261 -10.63 7.67 3.32
CA ASN A 261 -10.03 7.28 2.05
C ASN A 261 -10.47 8.17 0.88
N CYS A 262 -11.78 8.43 0.73
CA CYS A 262 -12.29 9.24 -0.40
C CYS A 262 -11.78 10.68 -0.34
N LEU A 263 -11.78 11.30 0.84
CA LEU A 263 -11.21 12.63 1.03
C LEU A 263 -9.70 12.62 0.85
N GLY A 264 -9.01 11.59 1.31
CA GLY A 264 -7.57 11.40 1.07
C GLY A 264 -7.22 11.35 -0.42
N LEU A 265 -7.97 10.55 -1.21
CA LEU A 265 -7.82 10.50 -2.67
C LEU A 265 -8.04 11.87 -3.32
N ALA A 266 -9.11 12.56 -2.93
CA ALA A 266 -9.48 13.84 -3.49
C ALA A 266 -8.47 14.94 -3.14
N LEU A 267 -8.08 15.04 -1.87
CA LEU A 267 -7.14 16.05 -1.39
C LEU A 267 -5.70 15.77 -1.84
N GLY A 268 -5.28 14.50 -1.96
CA GLY A 268 -4.00 14.12 -2.57
C GLY A 268 -3.90 14.55 -4.03
N TYR A 269 -4.97 14.30 -4.81
CA TYR A 269 -5.08 14.83 -6.18
C TYR A 269 -5.05 16.36 -6.20
N GLY A 270 -5.80 17.00 -5.30
CA GLY A 270 -5.87 18.47 -5.16
C GLY A 270 -4.50 19.07 -4.82
N ALA A 271 -3.76 18.50 -3.87
CA ALA A 271 -2.42 18.94 -3.48
C ALA A 271 -1.45 18.92 -4.66
N ALA A 272 -1.45 17.84 -5.44
CA ALA A 272 -0.63 17.74 -6.64
C ALA A 272 -1.05 18.78 -7.70
N ARG A 273 -2.37 19.02 -7.86
CA ARG A 273 -2.89 19.98 -8.83
C ARG A 273 -2.50 21.43 -8.48
N VAL A 274 -2.64 21.84 -7.22
CA VAL A 274 -2.26 23.20 -6.80
C VAL A 274 -0.76 23.41 -6.79
N SER A 275 0.03 22.33 -6.69
CA SER A 275 1.49 22.35 -6.84
C SER A 275 1.97 22.37 -8.30
N GLY A 276 1.06 22.48 -9.27
CA GLY A 276 1.39 22.60 -10.69
C GLY A 276 1.83 21.29 -11.36
N MET A 277 1.59 20.12 -10.75
CA MET A 277 1.98 18.83 -11.30
C MET A 277 1.12 18.43 -12.49
N ASP A 278 1.68 17.60 -13.38
CA ASP A 278 1.00 16.99 -14.52
C ASP A 278 -0.02 15.92 -14.09
N GLU A 279 -0.89 15.52 -15.00
CA GLU A 279 -1.98 14.58 -14.68
C GLU A 279 -1.50 13.22 -14.17
N PRO A 280 -0.43 12.58 -14.72
CA PRO A 280 0.11 11.35 -14.17
C PRO A 280 0.58 11.48 -12.71
N ALA A 281 1.23 12.59 -12.34
CA ALA A 281 1.68 12.86 -10.99
C ALA A 281 0.50 13.15 -10.04
N ARG A 282 -0.56 13.83 -10.50
CA ARG A 282 -1.80 14.04 -9.71
C ARG A 282 -2.46 12.73 -9.34
N ARG A 283 -2.54 11.78 -10.28
CA ARG A 283 -3.06 10.43 -10.04
C ARG A 283 -2.20 9.68 -9.04
N ALA A 284 -0.87 9.75 -9.18
CA ALA A 284 0.04 9.13 -8.25
C ALA A 284 -0.18 9.63 -6.81
N LEU A 285 -0.20 10.95 -6.61
CA LEU A 285 -0.40 11.51 -5.27
C LEU A 285 -1.81 11.26 -4.72
N ALA A 286 -2.84 11.19 -5.56
CA ALA A 286 -4.17 10.78 -5.12
C ALA A 286 -4.11 9.41 -4.42
N PHE A 287 -3.51 8.41 -5.09
CA PHE A 287 -3.42 7.07 -4.54
C PHE A 287 -2.44 6.96 -3.37
N GLU A 288 -1.30 7.66 -3.43
CA GLU A 288 -0.34 7.66 -2.32
C GLU A 288 -0.96 8.18 -1.02
N VAL A 289 -1.65 9.32 -1.09
CA VAL A 289 -2.30 9.93 0.08
C VAL A 289 -3.54 9.15 0.49
N GLY A 290 -4.38 8.72 -0.47
CA GLY A 290 -5.62 8.02 -0.17
C GLY A 290 -5.46 6.58 0.31
N MET A 291 -4.37 5.88 -0.05
CA MET A 291 -4.18 4.46 0.25
C MET A 291 -3.07 4.25 1.27
N GLN A 292 -3.45 3.87 2.48
CA GLN A 292 -2.55 3.78 3.61
C GLN A 292 -1.94 2.39 3.81
N ASN A 293 -0.82 2.31 4.51
CA ASN A 293 -0.28 1.05 5.03
C ASN A 293 -1.13 0.57 6.22
N SER A 294 -2.33 0.10 5.89
CA SER A 294 -3.29 -0.40 6.86
C SER A 294 -2.80 -1.63 7.63
N GLY A 295 -1.89 -2.42 7.06
CA GLY A 295 -1.25 -3.54 7.76
C GLY A 295 -0.38 -3.06 8.93
N LEU A 296 0.42 -2.02 8.70
CA LEU A 296 1.19 -1.38 9.77
C LEU A 296 0.27 -0.77 10.85
N ALA A 297 -0.75 -0.03 10.43
CA ALA A 297 -1.69 0.57 11.37
C ALA A 297 -2.42 -0.50 12.21
N ALA A 298 -2.81 -1.63 11.61
CA ALA A 298 -3.42 -2.75 12.32
C ALA A 298 -2.46 -3.38 13.35
N ALA A 299 -1.20 -3.60 12.96
CA ALA A 299 -0.19 -4.18 13.85
C ALA A 299 0.10 -3.25 15.05
N LEU A 300 0.29 -1.96 14.79
CA LEU A 300 0.52 -0.98 15.87
C LEU A 300 -0.70 -0.83 16.77
N ALA A 301 -1.91 -0.77 16.20
CA ALA A 301 -3.14 -0.69 17.01
C ALA A 301 -3.31 -1.91 17.92
N THR A 302 -3.02 -3.11 17.40
CA THR A 302 -3.09 -4.35 18.20
C THR A 302 -2.03 -4.38 19.31
N ALA A 303 -0.82 -3.91 19.02
CA ALA A 303 0.29 -3.95 19.97
C ALA A 303 0.21 -2.87 21.05
N HIS A 304 -0.24 -1.66 20.70
CA HIS A 304 -0.18 -0.48 21.58
C HIS A 304 -1.52 -0.04 22.17
N PHE A 305 -2.64 -0.51 21.62
CA PHE A 305 -3.98 -0.14 22.07
C PHE A 305 -4.84 -1.36 22.36
N SER A 306 -5.58 -1.85 21.36
CA SER A 306 -6.48 -2.99 21.51
C SER A 306 -6.84 -3.58 20.13
N PRO A 307 -7.38 -4.81 20.09
CA PRO A 307 -7.97 -5.36 18.86
C PRO A 307 -9.06 -4.46 18.26
N LEU A 308 -9.87 -3.80 19.09
CA LEU A 308 -10.91 -2.89 18.63
C LEU A 308 -10.33 -1.64 17.96
N ALA A 309 -9.21 -1.11 18.43
CA ALA A 309 -8.50 -0.02 17.78
C ALA A 309 -7.89 -0.42 16.42
N ALA A 310 -7.65 -1.71 16.19
CA ALA A 310 -7.19 -2.21 14.91
C ALA A 310 -8.31 -2.38 13.87
N LEU A 311 -9.58 -2.38 14.27
CA LEU A 311 -10.73 -2.57 13.38
C LEU A 311 -10.81 -1.56 12.23
N PRO A 312 -10.62 -0.23 12.44
CA PRO A 312 -10.57 0.73 11.34
C PRO A 312 -9.52 0.37 10.29
N SER A 313 -8.35 -0.12 10.69
CA SER A 313 -7.29 -0.56 9.78
C SER A 313 -7.70 -1.78 8.94
N ALA A 314 -8.39 -2.75 9.55
CA ALA A 314 -8.88 -3.93 8.85
C ALA A 314 -9.93 -3.56 7.80
N VAL A 315 -10.89 -2.69 8.15
CA VAL A 315 -11.90 -2.17 7.21
C VAL A 315 -11.23 -1.34 6.09
N PHE A 316 -10.25 -0.54 6.45
CA PHE A 316 -9.48 0.26 5.49
C PHE A 316 -8.74 -0.62 4.48
N SER A 317 -8.17 -1.76 4.92
CA SER A 317 -7.49 -2.73 4.03
C SER A 317 -8.39 -3.24 2.90
N VAL A 318 -9.68 -3.41 3.18
CA VAL A 318 -10.67 -3.80 2.16
C VAL A 318 -11.03 -2.61 1.27
N TRP A 319 -11.49 -1.53 1.93
CA TRP A 319 -12.12 -0.43 1.24
C TRP A 319 -11.17 0.31 0.30
N HIS A 320 -9.94 0.63 0.73
CA HIS A 320 -9.01 1.39 -0.11
C HIS A 320 -8.61 0.65 -1.40
N ASN A 321 -8.62 -0.68 -1.39
CA ASN A 321 -8.36 -1.46 -2.60
C ASN A 321 -9.55 -1.45 -3.57
N ILE A 322 -10.78 -1.48 -3.05
CA ILE A 322 -12.00 -1.37 -3.87
C ILE A 322 -12.08 0.03 -4.47
N SER A 323 -12.01 1.06 -3.64
CA SER A 323 -12.11 2.46 -4.08
C SER A 323 -10.96 2.85 -5.03
N GLY A 324 -9.74 2.37 -4.74
CA GLY A 324 -8.58 2.55 -5.60
C GLY A 324 -8.77 1.91 -6.97
N ALA A 325 -9.26 0.67 -7.03
CA ALA A 325 -9.53 -0.01 -8.29
C ALA A 325 -10.62 0.72 -9.11
N VAL A 326 -11.69 1.19 -8.45
CA VAL A 326 -12.75 1.99 -9.09
C VAL A 326 -12.20 3.32 -9.62
N ALA A 327 -11.44 4.04 -8.82
CA ALA A 327 -10.82 5.31 -9.22
C ALA A 327 -9.83 5.10 -10.39
N ALA A 328 -9.00 4.05 -10.34
CA ALA A 328 -8.08 3.71 -11.42
C ALA A 328 -8.82 3.39 -12.74
N ALA A 329 -9.90 2.62 -12.66
CA ALA A 329 -10.72 2.32 -13.82
C ALA A 329 -11.36 3.58 -14.41
N TRP A 330 -11.79 4.52 -13.55
CA TRP A 330 -12.35 5.81 -13.99
C TRP A 330 -11.29 6.67 -14.70
N PHE A 331 -10.09 6.83 -14.13
CA PHE A 331 -9.00 7.54 -14.77
C PHE A 331 -8.59 6.92 -16.11
N ALA A 332 -8.44 5.60 -16.16
CA ALA A 332 -8.06 4.88 -17.38
C ALA A 332 -9.09 5.03 -18.52
N ARG A 333 -10.39 5.18 -18.20
CA ARG A 333 -11.45 5.42 -19.19
C ARG A 333 -11.40 6.83 -19.78
N ARG A 334 -11.03 7.84 -18.98
CA ARG A 334 -10.95 9.25 -19.45
C ARG A 334 -9.86 9.44 -20.52
N ASP A 335 -8.83 8.60 -20.51
CA ASP A 335 -7.72 8.69 -21.46
C ASP A 335 -7.98 7.91 -22.78
N ARG A 336 -9.13 7.25 -22.91
CA ARG A 336 -9.49 6.63 -24.19
C ARG A 336 -9.92 7.72 -25.16
N PRO A 337 -9.38 7.76 -26.39
CA PRO A 337 -9.91 8.63 -27.42
C PRO A 337 -11.43 8.39 -27.52
N ARG A 338 -12.21 9.46 -27.54
CA ARG A 338 -13.63 9.37 -27.91
C ARG A 338 -13.67 8.93 -29.36
N ALA A 339 -14.14 7.69 -29.61
CA ALA A 339 -14.36 7.14 -30.94
C ALA A 339 -15.40 7.94 -31.70
#